data_4a6d3d5617367debe43c5a89d910e85a
#
_entry.id   4a6d3d5617367debe43c5a89d910e85a
#
_cell.length_a   1.000
_cell.length_b   1.000
_cell.length_c   1.000
_cell.angle_alpha   90.00
_cell.angle_beta   90.00
_cell.angle_gamma   90.00
#
_symmetry.space_group_name_H-M   'P 1'
#
loop_
_entity.id
_entity.type
_entity.pdbx_description
1 polymer ?
#
loop_
_entity_poly.entity_id
_entity_poly.type
_entity_poly.pdbx_seq_one_letter_code
_entity_poly.pdbx_strand_id
1 'polypeptide(L)'
;MRALLAALAASAAYPGAWATLAPRSFFANFPGGGRHWTAGLPPYSEHLVTDVGAFYLGFALLLAWATLRPSRELVVPVCSAFALFSALHLGWHAAHLGGLSTFDAVSQTASLAAVLAAAAGAVVLAVRGPV
;
A
#
# COMPACT_ATOMS: atom_id res chain seq x y z
N MET A 1 1.36 4.58 -18.38
CA MET A 1 0.73 5.19 -17.20
C MET A 1 -0.43 4.36 -16.63
N ARG A 2 -1.52 4.07 -17.38
CA ARG A 2 -2.72 3.38 -16.84
C ARG A 2 -2.44 2.05 -16.17
N ALA A 3 -1.60 1.18 -16.76
CA ALA A 3 -1.26 -0.11 -16.14
C ALA A 3 -0.55 0.05 -14.78
N LEU A 4 0.34 1.04 -14.66
CA LEU A 4 1.02 1.34 -13.40
C LEU A 4 0.04 1.84 -12.33
N LEU A 5 -0.86 2.76 -12.68
CA LEU A 5 -1.90 3.26 -11.78
C LEU A 5 -2.88 2.16 -11.36
N ALA A 6 -3.28 1.28 -12.28
CA ALA A 6 -4.13 0.14 -11.98
C ALA A 6 -3.45 -0.85 -11.00
N ALA A 7 -2.16 -1.12 -11.19
CA ALA A 7 -1.38 -1.95 -10.28
C ALA A 7 -1.29 -1.31 -8.87
N LEU A 8 -1.05 0.00 -8.79
CA LEU A 8 -1.07 0.73 -7.51
C LEU A 8 -2.47 0.72 -6.87
N ALA A 9 -3.53 0.90 -7.64
CA ALA A 9 -4.90 0.80 -7.14
C ALA A 9 -5.20 -0.59 -6.55
N ALA A 10 -4.81 -1.65 -7.26
CA ALA A 10 -4.98 -3.02 -6.79
C ALA A 10 -4.15 -3.31 -5.52
N SER A 11 -2.89 -2.81 -5.46
CA SER A 11 -2.02 -2.96 -4.29
C SER A 11 -2.59 -2.26 -3.04
N ALA A 12 -3.34 -1.18 -3.21
CA ALA A 12 -4.04 -0.51 -2.12
C ALA A 12 -5.40 -1.16 -1.80
N ALA A 13 -6.15 -1.59 -2.81
CA ALA A 13 -7.47 -2.20 -2.63
C ALA A 13 -7.41 -3.51 -1.84
N TYR A 14 -6.39 -4.34 -2.07
CA TYR A 14 -6.25 -5.64 -1.43
C TYR A 14 -6.16 -5.55 0.11
N PRO A 15 -5.15 -4.86 0.70
CA PRO A 15 -5.09 -4.69 2.16
C PRO A 15 -6.27 -3.84 2.67
N GLY A 16 -6.69 -2.84 1.92
CA GLY A 16 -7.79 -1.96 2.29
C GLY A 16 -9.10 -2.69 2.49
N ALA A 17 -9.52 -3.50 1.52
CA ALA A 17 -10.74 -4.27 1.61
C ALA A 17 -10.68 -5.31 2.73
N TRP A 18 -9.56 -6.04 2.85
CA TRP A 18 -9.43 -7.07 3.86
C TRP A 18 -9.42 -6.48 5.28
N ALA A 19 -8.62 -5.43 5.53
CA ALA A 19 -8.55 -4.79 6.83
C ALA A 19 -9.87 -4.13 7.26
N THR A 20 -10.66 -3.61 6.31
CA THR A 20 -11.96 -2.99 6.61
C THR A 20 -13.07 -4.03 6.82
N LEU A 21 -13.13 -5.07 5.98
CA LEU A 21 -14.23 -6.03 5.99
C LEU A 21 -14.04 -7.17 6.97
N ALA A 22 -12.79 -7.53 7.29
CA ALA A 22 -12.45 -8.61 8.20
C ALA A 22 -11.17 -8.29 9.00
N PRO A 23 -11.18 -7.25 9.86
CA PRO A 23 -9.99 -6.71 10.51
C PRO A 23 -9.21 -7.73 11.35
N ARG A 24 -9.89 -8.62 12.08
CA ARG A 24 -9.25 -9.70 12.83
C ARG A 24 -8.54 -10.69 11.92
N SER A 25 -9.17 -11.06 10.81
CA SER A 25 -8.58 -11.97 9.82
C SER A 25 -7.39 -11.34 9.13
N PHE A 26 -7.48 -10.06 8.76
CA PHE A 26 -6.36 -9.30 8.23
C PHE A 26 -5.17 -9.29 9.18
N PHE A 27 -5.40 -8.89 10.43
CA PHE A 27 -4.34 -8.81 11.43
C PHE A 27 -3.65 -10.16 11.66
N ALA A 28 -4.42 -11.24 11.70
CA ALA A 28 -3.88 -12.58 11.96
C ALA A 28 -3.17 -13.21 10.75
N ASN A 29 -3.60 -12.92 9.51
CA ASN A 29 -3.27 -13.74 8.35
C ASN A 29 -2.70 -12.96 7.16
N PHE A 30 -2.52 -11.63 7.24
CA PHE A 30 -1.95 -10.86 6.14
C PHE A 30 -0.46 -11.24 5.92
N PRO A 31 0.01 -11.38 4.70
CA PRO A 31 -0.63 -11.16 3.40
C PRO A 31 -1.36 -12.37 2.81
N GLY A 32 -1.65 -13.39 3.59
CA GLY A 32 -2.23 -14.65 3.14
C GLY A 32 -1.18 -15.71 2.84
N GLY A 33 -1.63 -16.86 2.29
CA GLY A 33 -0.73 -17.96 1.94
C GLY A 33 -0.01 -18.60 3.14
N GLY A 34 -0.61 -18.59 4.33
CA GLY A 34 -0.01 -19.12 5.56
C GLY A 34 1.06 -18.20 6.18
N ARG A 35 1.13 -16.93 5.76
CA ARG A 35 2.03 -15.92 6.34
C ARG A 35 1.31 -15.04 7.33
N HIS A 36 2.09 -14.40 8.24
CA HIS A 36 1.55 -13.69 9.41
C HIS A 36 2.33 -12.39 9.65
N TRP A 37 2.43 -11.52 8.63
CA TRP A 37 3.28 -10.32 8.70
C TRP A 37 2.81 -9.28 9.72
N THR A 38 1.51 -9.27 10.02
CA THR A 38 0.89 -8.32 10.95
C THR A 38 0.64 -8.90 12.33
N ALA A 39 0.58 -10.23 12.48
CA ALA A 39 0.24 -10.88 13.74
C ALA A 39 1.28 -10.65 14.88
N GLY A 40 2.54 -10.39 14.52
CA GLY A 40 3.62 -10.10 15.47
C GLY A 40 3.74 -8.62 15.87
N LEU A 41 2.87 -7.75 15.33
CA LEU A 41 2.85 -6.32 15.65
C LEU A 41 2.22 -6.06 17.04
N PRO A 42 2.19 -4.80 17.54
CA PRO A 42 1.53 -4.44 18.79
C PRO A 42 0.12 -4.99 18.91
N PRO A 43 -0.45 -5.04 20.13
CA PRO A 43 -1.75 -5.65 20.37
C PRO A 43 -2.81 -5.24 19.37
N TYR A 44 -3.60 -6.20 18.92
CA TYR A 44 -4.70 -5.96 17.97
C TYR A 44 -5.64 -4.87 18.47
N SER A 45 -5.89 -3.91 17.61
CA SER A 45 -6.93 -2.88 17.79
C SER A 45 -7.80 -2.86 16.55
N GLU A 46 -9.07 -3.24 16.70
CA GLU A 46 -10.02 -3.28 15.58
C GLU A 46 -10.19 -1.91 14.92
N HIS A 47 -10.32 -0.87 15.74
CA HIS A 47 -10.44 0.50 15.28
C HIS A 47 -9.25 0.92 14.40
N LEU A 48 -8.01 0.72 14.89
CA LEU A 48 -6.82 1.10 14.14
C LEU A 48 -6.65 0.29 12.86
N VAL A 49 -6.95 -1.00 12.89
CA VAL A 49 -6.86 -1.85 11.69
C VAL A 49 -7.90 -1.44 10.65
N THR A 50 -9.13 -1.13 11.09
CA THR A 50 -10.20 -0.66 10.20
C THR A 50 -9.87 0.72 9.61
N ASP A 51 -9.31 1.63 10.40
CA ASP A 51 -8.88 2.95 9.93
C ASP A 51 -7.78 2.84 8.86
N VAL A 52 -6.78 2.00 9.08
CA VAL A 52 -5.74 1.71 8.08
C VAL A 52 -6.37 1.16 6.81
N GLY A 53 -7.34 0.24 6.94
CA GLY A 53 -8.10 -0.28 5.81
C GLY A 53 -8.83 0.82 5.04
N ALA A 54 -9.51 1.73 5.74
CA ALA A 54 -10.22 2.87 5.14
C ALA A 54 -9.27 3.83 4.40
N PHE A 55 -8.09 4.13 4.96
CA PHE A 55 -7.06 4.91 4.27
C PHE A 55 -6.60 4.25 2.96
N TYR A 56 -6.34 2.96 2.99
CA TYR A 56 -5.98 2.22 1.79
C TYR A 56 -7.09 2.22 0.74
N LEU A 57 -8.36 2.07 1.14
CA LEU A 57 -9.50 2.16 0.22
C LEU A 57 -9.64 3.57 -0.37
N GLY A 58 -9.39 4.62 0.40
CA GLY A 58 -9.35 6.00 -0.11
C GLY A 58 -8.28 6.16 -1.20
N PHE A 59 -7.07 5.66 -0.99
CA PHE A 59 -6.04 5.66 -2.02
C PHE A 59 -6.41 4.79 -3.23
N ALA A 60 -6.99 3.60 -3.00
CA ALA A 60 -7.43 2.73 -4.09
C ALA A 60 -8.46 3.42 -4.99
N LEU A 61 -9.43 4.14 -4.39
CA LEU A 61 -10.43 4.91 -5.12
C LEU A 61 -9.80 6.01 -5.97
N LEU A 62 -8.90 6.81 -5.40
CA LEU A 62 -8.22 7.90 -6.10
C LEU A 62 -7.31 7.39 -7.23
N LEU A 63 -6.58 6.30 -6.99
CA LEU A 63 -5.72 5.65 -7.98
C LEU A 63 -6.54 5.00 -9.11
N ALA A 64 -7.68 4.39 -8.78
CA ALA A 64 -8.61 3.87 -9.78
C ALA A 64 -9.19 5.00 -10.64
N TRP A 65 -9.57 6.12 -10.03
CA TRP A 65 -10.01 7.29 -10.79
C TRP A 65 -8.90 7.81 -11.70
N ALA A 66 -7.67 7.96 -11.19
CA ALA A 66 -6.52 8.36 -12.00
C ALA A 66 -6.24 7.38 -13.14
N THR A 67 -6.52 6.07 -12.95
CA THR A 67 -6.42 5.06 -14.02
C THR A 67 -7.42 5.30 -15.15
N LEU A 68 -8.66 5.65 -14.80
CA LEU A 68 -9.73 5.87 -15.77
C LEU A 68 -9.58 7.21 -16.50
N ARG A 69 -9.13 8.24 -15.81
CA ARG A 69 -8.96 9.61 -16.32
C ARG A 69 -7.58 10.16 -15.94
N PRO A 70 -6.50 9.63 -16.55
CA PRO A 70 -5.15 10.07 -16.22
C PRO A 70 -4.97 11.53 -16.68
N SER A 71 -4.62 12.39 -15.74
CA SER A 71 -4.19 13.75 -15.98
C SER A 71 -3.08 14.11 -15.01
N ARG A 72 -2.21 15.03 -15.40
CA ARG A 72 -1.09 15.45 -14.54
C ARG A 72 -1.58 16.01 -13.21
N GLU A 73 -2.65 16.79 -13.24
CA GLU A 73 -3.27 17.43 -12.07
C GLU A 73 -3.83 16.41 -11.07
N LEU A 74 -4.17 15.21 -11.53
CA LEU A 74 -4.67 14.14 -10.68
C LEU A 74 -3.57 13.16 -10.28
N VAL A 75 -2.75 12.72 -11.23
CA VAL A 75 -1.72 11.69 -10.99
C VAL A 75 -0.64 12.21 -10.04
N VAL A 76 -0.16 13.44 -10.22
CA VAL A 76 0.93 13.98 -9.39
C VAL A 76 0.55 14.07 -7.91
N PRO A 77 -0.54 14.74 -7.50
CA PRO A 77 -0.87 14.82 -6.08
C PRO A 77 -1.26 13.47 -5.47
N VAL A 78 -2.02 12.65 -6.19
CA VAL A 78 -2.45 11.32 -5.67
C VAL A 78 -1.25 10.40 -5.46
N CYS A 79 -0.38 10.26 -6.47
CA CYS A 79 0.80 9.41 -6.35
C CYS A 79 1.84 9.98 -5.40
N SER A 80 1.96 11.30 -5.24
CA SER A 80 2.84 11.92 -4.23
C SER A 80 2.36 11.63 -2.82
N ALA A 81 1.06 11.76 -2.56
CA ALA A 81 0.48 11.42 -1.26
C ALA A 81 0.64 9.93 -0.94
N PHE A 82 0.41 9.06 -1.94
CA PHE A 82 0.59 7.62 -1.76
C PHE A 82 2.06 7.23 -1.59
N ALA A 83 2.99 7.90 -2.27
CA ALA A 83 4.43 7.70 -2.08
C ALA A 83 4.89 8.14 -0.68
N LEU A 84 4.39 9.27 -0.17
CA LEU A 84 4.68 9.71 1.19
C LEU A 84 4.19 8.69 2.22
N PHE A 85 2.93 8.25 2.10
CA PHE A 85 2.38 7.19 2.95
C PHE A 85 3.24 5.92 2.88
N SER A 86 3.58 5.47 1.66
CA SER A 86 4.37 4.26 1.45
C SER A 86 5.79 4.36 2.02
N ALA A 87 6.42 5.54 1.96
CA ALA A 87 7.74 5.78 2.52
C ALA A 87 7.73 5.67 4.05
N LEU A 88 6.76 6.30 4.70
CA LEU A 88 6.61 6.23 6.17
C LEU A 88 6.26 4.80 6.61
N HIS A 89 5.38 4.13 5.88
CA HIS A 89 4.98 2.75 6.14
C HIS A 89 6.15 1.77 5.98
N LEU A 90 6.91 1.88 4.89
CA LEU A 90 8.13 1.11 4.68
C LEU A 90 9.16 1.36 5.78
N GLY A 91 9.39 2.63 6.14
CA GLY A 91 10.36 3.01 7.18
C GLY A 91 10.02 2.38 8.52
N TRP A 92 8.74 2.39 8.90
CA TRP A 92 8.28 1.76 10.13
C TRP A 92 8.48 0.24 10.09
N HIS A 93 8.04 -0.43 9.03
CA HIS A 93 8.20 -1.88 8.89
C HIS A 93 9.66 -2.31 8.83
N ALA A 94 10.51 -1.59 8.12
CA ALA A 94 11.95 -1.89 8.06
C ALA A 94 12.65 -1.79 9.42
N ALA A 95 12.14 -0.95 10.32
CA ALA A 95 12.64 -0.84 11.69
C ALA A 95 12.04 -1.91 12.65
N HIS A 96 11.00 -2.64 12.24
CA HIS A 96 10.25 -3.57 13.09
C HIS A 96 10.14 -4.97 12.46
N LEU A 97 11.26 -5.54 12.04
CA LEU A 97 11.34 -6.87 11.41
C LEU A 97 11.41 -8.03 12.41
N GLY A 98 11.45 -7.73 13.71
CA GLY A 98 11.53 -8.75 14.76
C GLY A 98 10.34 -9.72 14.73
N GLY A 99 10.63 -11.03 14.87
CA GLY A 99 9.61 -12.08 14.83
C GLY A 99 9.27 -12.60 13.43
N LEU A 100 9.74 -11.96 12.35
CA LEU A 100 9.59 -12.47 10.99
C LEU A 100 10.73 -13.45 10.63
N SER A 101 10.41 -14.45 9.81
CA SER A 101 11.45 -15.23 9.13
C SER A 101 12.25 -14.32 8.18
N THR A 102 13.49 -14.69 7.86
CA THR A 102 14.30 -13.94 6.88
C THR A 102 13.57 -13.78 5.54
N PHE A 103 12.87 -14.82 5.09
CA PHE A 103 12.09 -14.76 3.86
C PHE A 103 10.94 -13.74 3.97
N ASP A 104 10.21 -13.72 5.08
CA ASP A 104 9.11 -12.78 5.29
C ASP A 104 9.60 -11.34 5.44
N ALA A 105 10.69 -11.11 6.16
CA ALA A 105 11.30 -9.80 6.31
C ALA A 105 11.74 -9.23 4.95
N VAL A 106 12.43 -10.04 4.12
CA VAL A 106 12.84 -9.63 2.77
C VAL A 106 11.62 -9.41 1.87
N SER A 107 10.65 -10.32 1.86
CA SER A 107 9.47 -10.22 1.02
C SER A 107 8.61 -9.02 1.36
N GLN A 108 8.39 -8.74 2.65
CA GLN A 108 7.66 -7.58 3.13
C GLN A 108 8.37 -6.28 2.72
N THR A 109 9.65 -6.15 3.03
CA THR A 109 10.43 -4.95 2.71
C THR A 109 10.48 -4.71 1.21
N ALA A 110 10.73 -5.75 0.41
CA ALA A 110 10.79 -5.65 -1.04
C ALA A 110 9.44 -5.24 -1.66
N SER A 111 8.33 -5.81 -1.17
CA SER A 111 6.99 -5.46 -1.68
C SER A 111 6.62 -4.00 -1.36
N LEU A 112 6.90 -3.53 -0.16
CA LEU A 112 6.67 -2.13 0.23
C LEU A 112 7.57 -1.16 -0.55
N ALA A 113 8.84 -1.50 -0.75
CA ALA A 113 9.77 -0.71 -1.57
C ALA A 113 9.32 -0.64 -3.04
N ALA A 114 8.79 -1.74 -3.59
CA ALA A 114 8.27 -1.78 -4.94
C ALA A 114 7.06 -0.84 -5.12
N VAL A 115 6.13 -0.82 -4.15
CA VAL A 115 4.98 0.10 -4.16
C VAL A 115 5.43 1.55 -4.10
N LEU A 116 6.38 1.87 -3.21
CA LEU A 116 6.97 3.22 -3.11
C LEU A 116 7.62 3.64 -4.44
N ALA A 117 8.47 2.77 -5.00
CA ALA A 117 9.15 3.03 -6.28
C ALA A 117 8.15 3.23 -7.43
N ALA A 118 7.09 2.42 -7.48
CA ALA A 118 6.03 2.54 -8.46
C ALA A 118 5.27 3.87 -8.34
N ALA A 119 4.92 4.28 -7.11
CA ALA A 119 4.23 5.56 -6.87
C ALA A 119 5.12 6.76 -7.23
N ALA A 120 6.38 6.76 -6.80
CA ALA A 120 7.34 7.80 -7.17
C ALA A 120 7.62 7.83 -8.68
N GLY A 121 7.74 6.65 -9.30
CA GLY A 121 7.89 6.52 -10.76
C GLY A 121 6.70 7.11 -11.52
N ALA A 122 5.47 6.89 -11.05
CA ALA A 122 4.28 7.49 -11.64
C ALA A 122 4.31 9.02 -11.62
N VAL A 123 4.78 9.62 -10.51
CA VAL A 123 4.99 11.08 -10.40
C VAL A 123 6.01 11.55 -11.44
N VAL A 124 7.18 10.91 -11.52
CA VAL A 124 8.25 11.28 -12.44
C VAL A 124 7.76 11.20 -13.90
N LEU A 125 7.05 10.13 -14.26
CA LEU A 125 6.50 9.95 -15.59
C LEU A 125 5.45 11.01 -15.93
N ALA A 126 4.56 11.34 -14.98
CA ALA A 126 3.53 12.36 -15.17
C ALA A 126 4.09 13.78 -15.30
N VAL A 127 5.24 14.05 -14.65
CA VAL A 127 5.90 15.37 -14.74
C VAL A 127 6.69 15.52 -16.06
N ARG A 128 7.30 14.43 -16.55
CA ARG A 128 8.22 14.46 -17.69
C ARG A 128 7.58 14.17 -19.06
N GLY A 129 6.42 13.52 -19.08
CA GLY A 129 5.79 13.05 -20.29
C GLY A 129 4.29 13.34 -20.38
N PRO A 130 3.65 12.99 -21.50
CA PRO A 130 2.20 12.99 -21.60
C PRO A 130 1.62 11.91 -20.69
N VAL A 131 0.52 12.23 -20.05
CA VAL A 131 -0.19 11.33 -19.12
C VAL A 131 -1.32 10.63 -19.83
#